data_b320a26a0ebd2e94402354a797a97dca
#
_entry.id   b320a26a0ebd2e94402354a797a97dca
#
_cell.length_a   1.000
_cell.length_b   1.000
_cell.length_c   1.000
_cell.angle_alpha   90.00
_cell.angle_beta   90.00
_cell.angle_gamma   90.00
#
_symmetry.space_group_name_H-M   'P 1'
#
loop_
_entity.id
_entity.type
_entity.pdbx_description
1 polymer ?
#
loop_
_entity_poly.entity_id
_entity_poly.type
_entity_poly.pdbx_seq_one_letter_code
_entity_poly.pdbx_strand_id
1 'polypeptide(L)'
;MIDDRDTYANRERFPGAKEVIAEDFEAAMAHLSPGESSFVVIVTRGHRDDMRVLRWAVQTPARYVGMIGSKRKTIAIFRELTKEGISAERFKRVHAPVGLDIGAVTPEEIAVAITAELIAHRRHAEREMPHMSWFHSHQGEAETEAEDSPVAKTPENQ
;
A
#
# COMPACT_ATOMS: atom_id res chain seq x y z
N MET A 1 6.26 1.11 -16.34
CA MET A 1 4.93 1.74 -16.32
C MET A 1 3.94 0.81 -17.00
N ILE A 2 2.76 0.61 -16.38
CA ILE A 2 1.72 -0.30 -16.90
C ILE A 2 0.38 0.44 -16.84
N ASP A 3 -0.37 0.40 -17.92
CA ASP A 3 -1.78 0.85 -18.03
C ASP A 3 -2.44 0.04 -19.14
N ASP A 4 -3.71 -0.27 -19.03
CA ASP A 4 -4.46 -1.02 -20.06
C ASP A 4 -4.76 -0.18 -21.32
N ARG A 5 -4.37 1.08 -21.34
CA ARG A 5 -4.58 2.03 -22.42
C ARG A 5 -3.26 2.51 -22.98
N ASP A 6 -3.04 2.31 -24.28
CA ASP A 6 -1.87 2.76 -25.02
C ASP A 6 -1.69 4.29 -25.03
N THR A 7 -2.81 5.04 -24.99
CA THR A 7 -2.78 6.51 -24.88
C THR A 7 -2.17 7.01 -23.58
N TYR A 8 -2.14 6.18 -22.54
CA TYR A 8 -1.53 6.49 -21.25
C TYR A 8 -0.20 5.77 -21.04
N ALA A 9 -0.09 4.50 -21.40
CA ALA A 9 1.17 3.75 -21.35
C ALA A 9 1.90 3.80 -22.69
N ASN A 10 2.63 4.87 -22.94
CA ASN A 10 3.43 5.02 -24.15
C ASN A 10 4.78 5.71 -23.88
N ARG A 11 5.72 5.53 -24.79
CA ARG A 11 7.09 6.05 -24.66
C ARG A 11 7.19 7.57 -24.76
N GLU A 12 6.24 8.21 -25.41
CA GLU A 12 6.21 9.68 -25.51
C GLU A 12 5.96 10.29 -24.11
N ARG A 13 5.04 9.72 -23.36
CA ARG A 13 4.72 10.16 -21.99
C ARG A 13 5.79 9.74 -20.96
N PHE A 14 6.41 8.59 -21.15
CA PHE A 14 7.38 8.01 -20.23
C PHE A 14 8.72 7.69 -20.89
N PRO A 15 9.42 8.72 -21.42
CA PRO A 15 10.67 8.50 -22.18
C PRO A 15 11.79 7.90 -21.32
N GLY A 16 11.79 8.17 -20.02
CA GLY A 16 12.77 7.64 -19.07
C GLY A 16 12.43 6.27 -18.49
N ALA A 17 11.26 5.70 -18.77
CA ALA A 17 10.90 4.40 -18.26
C ALA A 17 11.69 3.29 -18.96
N LYS A 18 12.21 2.33 -18.20
CA LYS A 18 12.87 1.15 -18.76
C LYS A 18 11.91 0.37 -19.67
N GLU A 19 10.68 0.22 -19.20
CA GLU A 19 9.63 -0.50 -19.89
C GLU A 19 8.29 0.20 -19.73
N VAL A 20 7.48 0.19 -20.79
CA VAL A 20 6.11 0.71 -20.81
C VAL A 20 5.24 -0.35 -21.45
N ILE A 21 4.26 -0.84 -20.69
CA ILE A 21 3.40 -1.96 -21.06
C ILE A 21 1.96 -1.44 -21.17
N ALA A 22 1.39 -1.55 -22.36
CA ALA A 22 0.01 -1.19 -22.66
C ALA A 22 -0.82 -2.48 -22.81
N GLU A 23 -1.15 -3.13 -21.70
CA GLU A 23 -1.88 -4.40 -21.66
C GLU A 23 -2.81 -4.44 -20.46
N ASP A 24 -3.77 -5.38 -20.48
CA ASP A 24 -4.56 -5.70 -19.29
C ASP A 24 -3.64 -6.07 -18.11
N PHE A 25 -4.01 -5.66 -16.90
CA PHE A 25 -3.19 -5.87 -15.71
C PHE A 25 -2.86 -7.35 -15.46
N GLU A 26 -3.77 -8.30 -15.74
CA GLU A 26 -3.49 -9.72 -15.54
C GLU A 26 -2.46 -10.24 -16.56
N ALA A 27 -2.57 -9.82 -17.81
CA ALA A 27 -1.60 -10.14 -18.84
C ALA A 27 -0.22 -9.58 -18.48
N ALA A 28 -0.14 -8.31 -18.12
CA ALA A 28 1.10 -7.67 -17.69
C ALA A 28 1.70 -8.36 -16.45
N MET A 29 0.91 -8.65 -15.42
CA MET A 29 1.36 -9.29 -14.19
C MET A 29 1.92 -10.70 -14.42
N ALA A 30 1.44 -11.43 -15.43
CA ALA A 30 1.95 -12.76 -15.77
C ALA A 30 3.43 -12.75 -16.22
N HIS A 31 3.92 -11.62 -16.71
CA HIS A 31 5.29 -11.44 -17.18
C HIS A 31 6.21 -10.75 -16.18
N LEU A 32 5.66 -10.23 -15.09
CA LEU A 32 6.40 -9.48 -14.10
C LEU A 32 6.84 -10.35 -12.93
N SER A 33 8.08 -10.17 -12.51
CA SER A 33 8.66 -10.86 -11.37
C SER A 33 9.34 -9.87 -10.41
N PRO A 34 8.56 -9.09 -9.63
CA PRO A 34 9.13 -8.17 -8.65
C PRO A 34 9.94 -8.92 -7.60
N GLY A 35 11.19 -8.52 -7.41
CA GLY A 35 12.08 -9.07 -6.38
C GLY A 35 12.12 -8.22 -5.13
N GLU A 36 12.97 -8.59 -4.15
CA GLU A 36 13.13 -7.93 -2.84
C GLU A 36 13.61 -6.46 -2.93
N SER A 37 14.10 -6.02 -4.06
CA SER A 37 14.45 -4.61 -4.31
C SER A 37 13.36 -3.82 -5.03
N SER A 38 12.25 -4.47 -5.39
CA SER A 38 11.17 -3.87 -6.17
C SER A 38 10.22 -3.06 -5.30
N PHE A 39 9.72 -1.97 -5.87
CA PHE A 39 8.67 -1.14 -5.32
C PHE A 39 7.48 -1.19 -6.27
N VAL A 40 6.34 -1.63 -5.78
CA VAL A 40 5.08 -1.68 -6.53
C VAL A 40 4.18 -0.54 -6.07
N VAL A 41 3.80 0.34 -6.98
CA VAL A 41 2.88 1.46 -6.70
C VAL A 41 1.63 1.29 -7.55
N ILE A 42 0.48 1.18 -6.89
CA ILE A 42 -0.83 0.89 -7.47
C ILE A 42 -1.63 2.18 -7.55
N VAL A 43 -1.81 2.69 -8.78
CA VAL A 43 -2.57 3.91 -9.09
C VAL A 43 -3.52 3.58 -10.23
N THR A 44 -4.60 2.84 -9.93
CA THR A 44 -5.57 2.45 -10.94
C THR A 44 -6.83 3.32 -10.91
N ARG A 45 -7.70 3.15 -11.90
CA ARG A 45 -8.94 3.94 -12.04
C ARG A 45 -10.07 3.50 -11.10
N GLY A 46 -9.95 2.36 -10.44
CA GLY A 46 -11.10 1.86 -9.70
C GLY A 46 -10.80 0.75 -8.71
N HIS A 47 -11.76 0.55 -7.84
CA HIS A 47 -11.68 -0.44 -6.75
C HIS A 47 -11.38 -1.87 -7.22
N ARG A 48 -11.94 -2.26 -8.37
CA ARG A 48 -11.77 -3.60 -8.94
C ARG A 48 -10.32 -3.85 -9.34
N ASP A 49 -9.73 -2.91 -10.06
CA ASP A 49 -8.36 -3.05 -10.56
C ASP A 49 -7.34 -2.88 -9.44
N ASP A 50 -7.57 -1.96 -8.48
CA ASP A 50 -6.72 -1.87 -7.29
C ASP A 50 -6.69 -3.20 -6.54
N MET A 51 -7.84 -3.86 -6.36
CA MET A 51 -7.93 -5.13 -5.66
C MET A 51 -7.21 -6.25 -6.42
N ARG A 52 -7.36 -6.32 -7.77
CA ARG A 52 -6.69 -7.31 -8.63
C ARG A 52 -5.16 -7.18 -8.52
N VAL A 53 -4.66 -5.96 -8.69
CA VAL A 53 -3.23 -5.68 -8.65
C VAL A 53 -2.67 -5.87 -7.24
N LEU A 54 -3.40 -5.44 -6.19
CA LEU A 54 -2.96 -5.65 -4.81
C LEU A 54 -2.90 -7.14 -4.45
N ARG A 55 -3.90 -7.94 -4.87
CA ARG A 55 -3.90 -9.40 -4.67
C ARG A 55 -2.61 -10.05 -5.18
N TRP A 56 -2.19 -9.66 -6.37
CA TRP A 56 -0.94 -10.13 -6.94
C TRP A 56 0.28 -9.56 -6.19
N ALA A 57 0.34 -8.26 -5.96
CA ALA A 57 1.48 -7.59 -5.38
C ALA A 57 1.84 -8.11 -3.98
N VAL A 58 0.84 -8.39 -3.13
CA VAL A 58 1.08 -8.92 -1.77
C VAL A 58 1.60 -10.37 -1.76
N GLN A 59 1.54 -11.07 -2.87
CA GLN A 59 2.08 -12.42 -3.01
C GLN A 59 3.52 -12.43 -3.55
N THR A 60 3.98 -11.30 -4.10
CA THR A 60 5.35 -11.14 -4.59
C THR A 60 6.33 -10.87 -3.43
N PRO A 61 7.64 -11.07 -3.61
CA PRO A 61 8.65 -10.65 -2.64
C PRO A 61 8.98 -9.14 -2.71
N ALA A 62 8.18 -8.32 -3.40
CA ALA A 62 8.42 -6.89 -3.52
C ALA A 62 8.65 -6.25 -2.13
N ARG A 63 9.68 -5.44 -2.03
CA ARG A 63 10.06 -4.75 -0.80
C ARG A 63 8.99 -3.78 -0.30
N TYR A 64 8.30 -3.15 -1.23
CA TYR A 64 7.31 -2.12 -0.95
C TYR A 64 6.08 -2.31 -1.84
N VAL A 65 4.90 -2.15 -1.26
CA VAL A 65 3.64 -2.12 -2.00
C VAL A 65 2.84 -0.91 -1.53
N GLY A 66 2.64 0.07 -2.41
CA GLY A 66 1.82 1.26 -2.14
C GLY A 66 0.55 1.24 -2.97
N MET A 67 -0.58 1.66 -2.40
CA MET A 67 -1.85 1.75 -3.13
C MET A 67 -2.54 3.09 -2.84
N ILE A 68 -2.94 3.79 -3.91
CA ILE A 68 -3.73 5.00 -3.78
C ILE A 68 -5.17 4.67 -3.38
N GLY A 69 -5.76 5.51 -2.56
CA GLY A 69 -7.17 5.38 -2.19
C GLY A 69 -7.49 6.03 -0.86
N SER A 70 -8.77 6.02 -0.49
CA SER A 70 -9.19 6.43 0.85
C SER A 70 -9.01 5.29 1.86
N LYS A 71 -8.89 5.62 3.15
CA LYS A 71 -8.88 4.65 4.26
C LYS A 71 -10.05 3.66 4.17
N ARG A 72 -11.27 4.17 3.89
CA ARG A 72 -12.47 3.34 3.74
C ARG A 72 -12.33 2.31 2.60
N LYS A 73 -11.79 2.73 1.45
CA LYS A 73 -11.54 1.86 0.30
C LYS A 73 -10.52 0.77 0.63
N THR A 74 -9.42 1.16 1.26
CA THR A 74 -8.36 0.24 1.70
C THR A 74 -8.88 -0.86 2.61
N ILE A 75 -9.66 -0.49 3.65
CA ILE A 75 -10.25 -1.45 4.58
C ILE A 75 -11.18 -2.43 3.85
N ALA A 76 -11.99 -1.94 2.91
CA ALA A 76 -12.90 -2.79 2.14
C ALA A 76 -12.12 -3.81 1.29
N ILE A 77 -11.05 -3.39 0.60
CA ILE A 77 -10.18 -4.27 -0.19
C ILE A 77 -9.52 -5.33 0.70
N PHE A 78 -8.93 -4.93 1.82
CA PHE A 78 -8.27 -5.87 2.73
C PHE A 78 -9.22 -6.94 3.27
N ARG A 79 -10.47 -6.55 3.62
CA ARG A 79 -11.50 -7.49 4.06
C ARG A 79 -11.84 -8.52 2.99
N GLU A 80 -12.01 -8.09 1.73
CA GLU A 80 -12.31 -9.02 0.64
C GLU A 80 -11.13 -9.96 0.37
N LEU A 81 -9.91 -9.46 0.30
CA LEU A 81 -8.73 -10.29 0.09
C LEU A 81 -8.48 -11.26 1.25
N THR A 82 -8.83 -10.89 2.48
CA THR A 82 -8.77 -11.80 3.64
C THR A 82 -9.80 -12.93 3.51
N LYS A 83 -11.02 -12.66 3.03
CA LYS A 83 -12.01 -13.71 2.74
C LYS A 83 -11.56 -14.67 1.64
N GLU A 84 -10.74 -14.20 0.70
CA GLU A 84 -10.12 -15.02 -0.34
C GLU A 84 -8.92 -15.85 0.19
N GLY A 85 -8.59 -15.75 1.48
CA GLY A 85 -7.53 -16.53 2.13
C GLY A 85 -6.15 -15.85 2.17
N ILE A 86 -6.04 -14.58 1.80
CA ILE A 86 -4.79 -13.84 1.95
C ILE A 86 -4.61 -13.46 3.41
N SER A 87 -3.50 -13.90 4.01
CA SER A 87 -3.17 -13.62 5.40
C SER A 87 -3.06 -12.11 5.67
N ALA A 88 -3.63 -11.65 6.78
CA ALA A 88 -3.53 -10.27 7.25
C ALA A 88 -2.07 -9.81 7.42
N GLU A 89 -1.16 -10.72 7.74
CA GLU A 89 0.28 -10.46 7.85
C GLU A 89 0.86 -9.86 6.56
N ARG A 90 0.35 -10.29 5.38
CA ARG A 90 0.82 -9.77 4.10
C ARG A 90 0.45 -8.30 3.88
N PHE A 91 -0.57 -7.80 4.56
CA PHE A 91 -0.98 -6.39 4.45
C PHE A 91 -0.15 -5.44 5.31
N LYS A 92 0.60 -5.93 6.29
CA LYS A 92 1.46 -5.10 7.14
C LYS A 92 2.52 -4.31 6.37
N ARG A 93 2.93 -4.79 5.21
CA ARG A 93 3.88 -4.11 4.31
C ARG A 93 3.21 -3.26 3.23
N VAL A 94 1.88 -3.12 3.28
CA VAL A 94 1.11 -2.34 2.29
C VAL A 94 0.90 -0.94 2.83
N HIS A 95 1.36 0.05 2.10
CA HIS A 95 1.15 1.46 2.38
C HIS A 95 -0.11 1.94 1.64
N ALA A 96 -1.21 2.07 2.37
CA ALA A 96 -2.49 2.49 1.80
C ALA A 96 -3.34 3.25 2.83
N PRO A 97 -3.67 4.51 2.56
CA PRO A 97 -3.25 5.32 1.40
C PRO A 97 -1.74 5.48 1.30
N VAL A 98 -1.22 5.45 0.06
CA VAL A 98 0.20 5.67 -0.23
C VAL A 98 0.55 7.15 -0.17
N GLY A 99 1.71 7.48 0.38
CA GLY A 99 2.26 8.82 0.48
C GLY A 99 2.43 9.32 1.91
N LEU A 100 3.34 10.26 2.10
CA LEU A 100 3.48 10.97 3.37
C LEU A 100 2.30 11.91 3.58
N ASP A 101 1.87 12.07 4.83
CA ASP A 101 0.83 13.02 5.22
C ASP A 101 1.40 14.45 5.28
N ILE A 102 1.43 15.08 4.13
CA ILE A 102 1.90 16.46 3.94
C ILE A 102 0.76 17.43 3.59
N GLY A 103 -0.49 16.98 3.72
CA GLY A 103 -1.66 17.78 3.33
C GLY A 103 -1.86 17.91 1.81
N ALA A 104 -1.33 16.98 1.01
CA ALA A 104 -1.40 17.00 -0.45
C ALA A 104 -2.85 16.90 -0.95
N VAL A 105 -3.24 17.77 -1.89
CA VAL A 105 -4.59 17.85 -2.46
C VAL A 105 -4.57 17.66 -3.98
N THR A 106 -3.63 18.30 -4.69
CA THR A 106 -3.56 18.18 -6.15
C THR A 106 -2.84 16.89 -6.60
N PRO A 107 -3.07 16.39 -7.82
CA PRO A 107 -2.36 15.22 -8.34
C PRO A 107 -0.83 15.36 -8.26
N GLU A 108 -0.30 16.54 -8.51
CA GLU A 108 1.13 16.84 -8.46
C GLU A 108 1.65 16.76 -7.02
N GLU A 109 0.93 17.31 -6.05
CA GLU A 109 1.27 17.22 -4.62
C GLU A 109 1.20 15.80 -4.12
N ILE A 110 0.18 15.02 -4.54
CA ILE A 110 0.06 13.60 -4.24
C ILE A 110 1.25 12.81 -4.81
N ALA A 111 1.68 13.12 -6.04
CA ALA A 111 2.87 12.50 -6.62
C ALA A 111 4.14 12.82 -5.83
N VAL A 112 4.27 14.04 -5.30
CA VAL A 112 5.38 14.42 -4.41
C VAL A 112 5.31 13.64 -3.10
N ALA A 113 4.14 13.54 -2.48
CA ALA A 113 3.92 12.78 -1.24
C ALA A 113 4.31 11.30 -1.39
N ILE A 114 3.87 10.67 -2.50
CA ILE A 114 4.22 9.29 -2.84
C ILE A 114 5.73 9.15 -3.05
N THR A 115 6.32 10.03 -3.85
CA THR A 115 7.76 10.01 -4.14
C THR A 115 8.60 10.16 -2.87
N ALA A 116 8.19 11.05 -1.97
CA ALA A 116 8.85 11.27 -0.70
C ALA A 116 8.81 10.01 0.19
N GLU A 117 7.66 9.32 0.27
CA GLU A 117 7.54 8.06 1.00
C GLU A 117 8.42 6.96 0.39
N LEU A 118 8.46 6.82 -0.94
CA LEU A 118 9.35 5.86 -1.61
C LEU A 118 10.83 6.12 -1.30
N ILE A 119 11.24 7.40 -1.24
CA ILE A 119 12.60 7.79 -0.87
C ILE A 119 12.88 7.44 0.58
N ALA A 120 11.96 7.78 1.49
CA ALA A 120 12.09 7.48 2.91
C ALA A 120 12.23 5.98 3.14
N HIS A 121 11.36 5.18 2.53
CA HIS A 121 11.41 3.72 2.62
C HIS A 121 12.72 3.14 2.06
N ARG A 122 13.17 3.64 0.90
CA ARG A 122 14.45 3.22 0.31
C ARG A 122 15.66 3.55 1.21
N ARG A 123 15.58 4.65 1.96
CA ARG A 123 16.64 5.14 2.84
C ARG A 123 16.52 4.66 4.29
N HIS A 124 15.48 3.87 4.61
CA HIS A 124 15.17 3.43 5.99
C HIS A 124 14.95 4.59 6.97
N ALA A 125 14.32 5.64 6.48
CA ALA A 125 14.00 6.86 7.23
C ALA A 125 12.50 6.99 7.60
N GLU A 126 11.71 5.92 7.43
CA GLU A 126 10.26 5.95 7.59
C GLU A 126 9.81 6.14 9.05
N ARG A 127 10.65 5.82 10.03
CA ARG A 127 10.27 5.84 11.46
C ARG A 127 9.92 7.21 12.02
N GLU A 128 10.38 8.27 11.38
CA GLU A 128 10.20 9.66 11.83
C GLU A 128 9.25 10.47 10.93
N MET A 129 8.63 9.82 9.95
CA MET A 129 7.81 10.49 8.94
C MET A 129 6.31 10.25 9.16
N PRO A 130 5.47 11.29 9.07
CA PRO A 130 4.03 11.12 9.12
C PRO A 130 3.52 10.37 7.88
N HIS A 131 2.93 9.20 8.09
CA HIS A 131 2.37 8.39 7.01
C HIS A 131 0.85 8.56 6.92
N MET A 132 0.32 8.61 5.70
CA MET A 132 -1.12 8.50 5.46
C MET A 132 -1.64 7.07 5.67
N SER A 133 -0.76 6.08 5.66
CA SER A 133 -1.14 4.68 5.83
C SER A 133 -1.65 4.42 7.25
N TRP A 134 -2.91 4.04 7.34
CA TRP A 134 -3.57 3.73 8.60
C TRP A 134 -2.90 2.57 9.37
N PHE A 135 -2.35 1.58 8.68
CA PHE A 135 -1.70 0.44 9.30
C PHE A 135 -0.44 0.82 10.08
N HIS A 136 0.29 1.84 9.64
CA HIS A 136 1.52 2.29 10.29
C HIS A 136 1.26 3.32 11.40
N SER A 137 0.16 4.07 11.33
CA SER A 137 -0.18 5.07 12.34
C SER A 137 -0.84 4.51 13.60
N HIS A 138 -1.31 3.24 13.60
CA HIS A 138 -2.03 2.63 14.72
C HIS A 138 -1.30 1.46 15.38
N GLN A 139 -0.06 1.16 14.98
CA GLN A 139 0.74 0.13 15.66
C GLN A 139 1.14 0.54 17.09
N GLY A 140 1.21 1.85 17.39
CA GLY A 140 1.49 2.35 18.74
C GLY A 140 0.27 2.37 19.67
N GLU A 141 -0.95 2.45 19.14
CA GLU A 141 -2.17 2.51 19.96
C GLU A 141 -2.63 1.13 20.45
N ALA A 142 -2.37 0.08 19.66
CA ALA A 142 -2.73 -1.29 20.04
C ALA A 142 -1.85 -1.86 21.17
N GLU A 143 -0.63 -1.39 21.33
CA GLU A 143 0.27 -1.80 22.40
C GLU A 143 -0.06 -1.09 23.73
N THR A 144 -0.60 0.14 23.68
CA THR A 144 -0.99 0.92 24.86
C THR A 144 -2.32 0.45 25.47
N GLU A 145 -3.26 -0.05 24.67
CA GLU A 145 -4.54 -0.58 25.17
C GLU A 145 -4.41 -1.96 25.84
N ALA A 146 -3.34 -2.70 25.54
CA ALA A 146 -3.08 -4.01 26.16
C ALA A 146 -2.45 -3.91 27.57
N GLU A 147 -1.82 -2.80 27.92
CA GLU A 147 -1.19 -2.60 29.22
C GLU A 147 -2.13 -1.98 30.27
N ASP A 148 -3.27 -1.41 29.89
CA ASP A 148 -4.20 -0.72 30.80
C ASP A 148 -5.48 -1.51 31.12
N SER A 149 -5.42 -2.85 31.15
CA SER A 149 -6.52 -3.67 31.67
C SER A 149 -6.37 -3.82 33.18
N PRO A 150 -7.26 -3.25 34.01
CA PRO A 150 -7.18 -3.38 35.43
C PRO A 150 -7.45 -4.84 35.85
N VAL A 151 -6.45 -5.41 36.51
CA VAL A 151 -6.54 -6.73 37.18
C VAL A 151 -7.77 -6.74 38.07
N ALA A 152 -8.77 -7.55 37.73
CA ALA A 152 -9.95 -7.76 38.52
C ALA A 152 -9.53 -8.35 39.89
N LYS A 153 -9.69 -7.56 40.97
CA LYS A 153 -9.55 -8.02 42.34
C LYS A 153 -10.72 -8.94 42.65
N THR A 154 -10.41 -10.20 42.89
CA THR A 154 -11.33 -11.19 43.46
C THR A 154 -11.76 -10.73 44.84
N PRO A 155 -13.04 -10.70 45.20
CA PRO A 155 -13.45 -10.45 46.60
C PRO A 155 -13.24 -11.69 47.42
N GLU A 156 -12.41 -11.56 48.48
CA GLU A 156 -12.35 -12.55 49.55
C GLU A 156 -13.67 -12.59 50.32
N ASN A 157 -14.24 -13.78 50.44
CA ASN A 157 -15.39 -14.09 51.23
C ASN A 157 -15.00 -14.11 52.75
N GLN A 158 -15.73 -13.36 53.53
CA GLN A 158 -15.95 -13.66 54.96
C GLN A 158 -17.42 -13.96 55.16
#